data_df4bc3b3c702decea019299390aed8c6
#
_entry.id   df4bc3b3c702decea019299390aed8c6
#
_cell.length_a   1.000
_cell.length_b   1.000
_cell.length_c   1.000
_cell.angle_alpha   90.00
_cell.angle_beta   90.00
_cell.angle_gamma   90.00
#
_symmetry.space_group_name_H-M   'P 1'
#
loop_
_entity.id
_entity.type
_entity.pdbx_description
1 polymer ?
#
loop_
_entity_poly.entity_id
_entity_poly.type
_entity_poly.pdbx_seq_one_letter_code
_entity_poly.pdbx_strand_id
1 'polypeptide(L)'
;MKYLIAGSTGLIGKNLVNILSPNNDVIALARRNYQFPKNVEQLILDYDKNYELPKADHLFICLGFPVELLDLVIMRRSVKKLFYKVDYDYVCNLAKQAKLSGIENISVISSVGAHAKSFNFYLKTKA
;
A
#
# COMPACT_ATOMS: atom_id res chain seq x y z
N MET A 1 9.23 -18.19 0.84
CA MET A 1 7.86 -17.62 0.73
C MET A 1 7.84 -16.52 -0.31
N LYS A 2 6.72 -16.31 -0.91
CA LYS A 2 6.53 -15.28 -1.93
C LYS A 2 5.69 -14.14 -1.37
N TYR A 3 6.22 -12.93 -1.45
CA TYR A 3 5.59 -11.72 -0.92
C TYR A 3 5.31 -10.70 -2.02
N LEU A 4 4.12 -10.09 -1.96
CA LEU A 4 3.80 -8.90 -2.74
C LEU A 4 3.84 -7.69 -1.80
N ILE A 5 4.48 -6.61 -2.24
CA ILE A 5 4.58 -5.38 -1.46
C ILE A 5 4.05 -4.22 -2.30
N ALA A 6 2.89 -3.70 -1.92
CA ALA A 6 2.34 -2.48 -2.50
C ALA A 6 2.87 -1.26 -1.75
N GLY A 7 3.12 -0.17 -2.46
CA GLY A 7 3.77 0.99 -1.87
C GLY A 7 5.26 0.78 -1.63
N SER A 8 5.89 -0.02 -2.46
CA SER A 8 7.29 -0.47 -2.31
C SER A 8 8.33 0.63 -2.47
N THR A 9 7.96 1.80 -2.98
CA THR A 9 8.85 2.96 -3.10
C THR A 9 8.77 3.90 -1.90
N GLY A 10 7.76 3.72 -1.03
CA GLY A 10 7.62 4.49 0.20
C GLY A 10 8.58 4.03 1.30
N LEU A 11 8.62 4.77 2.41
CA LEU A 11 9.57 4.50 3.49
C LEU A 11 9.43 3.08 4.05
N ILE A 12 8.22 2.68 4.41
CA ILE A 12 8.00 1.36 5.02
C ILE A 12 8.10 0.25 3.99
N GLY A 13 7.47 0.42 2.83
CA GLY A 13 7.49 -0.56 1.76
C GLY A 13 8.90 -0.84 1.24
N LYS A 14 9.70 0.21 1.06
CA LYS A 14 11.11 0.09 0.66
C LYS A 14 11.93 -0.70 1.68
N ASN A 15 11.74 -0.41 2.97
CA ASN A 15 12.42 -1.14 4.03
C ASN A 15 12.00 -2.61 4.08
N LEU A 16 10.71 -2.91 3.88
CA LEU A 16 10.24 -4.29 3.79
C LEU A 16 10.87 -5.04 2.62
N VAL A 17 10.97 -4.41 1.45
CA VAL A 17 11.64 -5.02 0.30
C VAL A 17 13.08 -5.39 0.67
N ASN A 18 13.82 -4.48 1.29
CA ASN A 18 15.21 -4.72 1.67
C ASN A 18 15.37 -5.82 2.73
N ILE A 19 14.43 -5.92 3.66
CA ILE A 19 14.47 -6.92 4.74
C ILE A 19 14.09 -8.30 4.21
N LEU A 20 13.09 -8.42 3.37
CA LEU A 20 12.53 -9.70 2.93
C LEU A 20 13.25 -10.30 1.72
N SER A 21 13.77 -9.46 0.82
CA SER A 21 14.33 -9.92 -0.44
C SER A 21 15.55 -10.85 -0.34
N PRO A 22 16.43 -10.78 0.68
CA PRO A 22 17.58 -11.69 0.75
C PRO A 22 17.22 -13.17 0.88
N ASN A 23 16.09 -13.49 1.52
CA ASN A 23 15.70 -14.87 1.83
C ASN A 23 14.36 -15.31 1.27
N ASN A 24 13.68 -14.44 0.50
CA ASN A 24 12.35 -14.71 -0.02
C ASN A 24 12.19 -14.17 -1.44
N ASP A 25 11.17 -14.68 -2.13
CA ASP A 25 10.75 -14.11 -3.41
C ASP A 25 9.89 -12.89 -3.13
N VAL A 26 10.33 -11.74 -3.60
CA VAL A 26 9.62 -10.48 -3.42
C VAL A 26 9.24 -9.89 -4.77
N ILE A 27 7.96 -9.56 -4.91
CA ILE A 27 7.44 -8.80 -6.05
C ILE A 27 7.04 -7.41 -5.53
N ALA A 28 7.75 -6.40 -5.99
CA ALA A 28 7.43 -5.02 -5.66
C ALA A 28 6.36 -4.51 -6.62
N LEU A 29 5.22 -4.10 -6.07
CA LEU A 29 4.16 -3.46 -6.84
C LEU A 29 4.41 -1.95 -6.82
N ALA A 30 4.56 -1.35 -7.99
CA ALA A 30 4.88 0.06 -8.12
C ALA A 30 4.10 0.68 -9.28
N ARG A 31 3.91 2.00 -9.24
CA ARG A 31 3.26 2.73 -10.33
C ARG A 31 4.23 3.09 -11.45
N ARG A 32 5.52 3.10 -11.17
CA ARG A 32 6.60 3.42 -12.12
C ARG A 32 7.80 2.54 -11.87
N ASN A 33 8.68 2.48 -12.86
CA ASN A 33 9.96 1.82 -12.69
C ASN A 33 10.74 2.44 -11.53
N TYR A 34 11.30 1.59 -10.70
CA TYR A 34 12.12 1.97 -9.57
C TYR A 34 13.32 1.01 -9.48
N GLN A 35 14.42 1.49 -8.96
CA GLN A 35 15.64 0.67 -8.85
C GLN A 35 15.61 -0.13 -7.55
N PHE A 36 15.14 -1.38 -7.66
CA PHE A 36 15.14 -2.34 -6.56
C PHE A 36 16.39 -3.22 -6.58
N PRO A 37 16.68 -3.97 -5.50
CA PRO A 37 17.70 -5.02 -5.53
C PRO A 37 17.49 -5.99 -6.70
N LYS A 38 18.57 -6.60 -7.20
CA LYS A 38 18.53 -7.45 -8.40
C LYS A 38 17.60 -8.66 -8.29
N ASN A 39 17.43 -9.19 -7.09
CA ASN A 39 16.57 -10.35 -6.83
C ASN A 39 15.11 -9.99 -6.61
N VAL A 40 14.74 -8.73 -6.71
CA VAL A 40 13.36 -8.26 -6.55
C VAL A 40 12.71 -8.13 -7.92
N GLU A 41 11.61 -8.84 -8.10
CA GLU A 41 10.77 -8.71 -9.28
C GLU A 41 9.87 -7.47 -9.13
N GLN A 42 9.66 -6.73 -10.21
CA GLN A 42 8.86 -5.52 -10.19
C GLN A 42 7.65 -5.68 -11.10
N LEU A 43 6.47 -5.40 -10.56
CA LEU A 43 5.23 -5.36 -11.31
C LEU A 43 4.67 -3.94 -11.30
N ILE A 44 4.56 -3.35 -12.49
CA ILE A 44 4.04 -1.99 -12.61
C ILE A 44 2.53 -2.04 -12.77
N LEU A 45 1.81 -1.37 -11.87
CA LEU A 45 0.36 -1.31 -11.82
C LEU A 45 -0.14 0.12 -11.89
N ASP A 46 -1.25 0.29 -12.59
CA ASP A 46 -2.07 1.49 -12.49
C ASP A 46 -3.27 1.18 -11.58
N TYR A 47 -3.26 1.72 -10.37
CA TYR A 47 -4.32 1.46 -9.39
C TYR A 47 -5.69 2.02 -9.77
N ASP A 48 -5.75 2.90 -10.76
CA ASP A 48 -7.00 3.44 -11.29
C ASP A 48 -7.64 2.53 -12.36
N LYS A 49 -6.93 1.51 -12.79
CA LYS A 49 -7.38 0.55 -13.80
C LYS A 49 -7.59 -0.82 -13.19
N ASN A 50 -8.25 -1.70 -13.94
CA ASN A 50 -8.36 -3.10 -13.57
C ASN A 50 -7.01 -3.79 -13.69
N TYR A 51 -6.67 -4.60 -12.72
CA TYR A 51 -5.45 -5.39 -12.71
C TYR A 51 -5.68 -6.71 -12.01
N GLU A 52 -4.80 -7.68 -12.28
CA GLU A 52 -4.76 -8.95 -11.58
C GLU A 52 -3.45 -9.05 -10.81
N LEU A 53 -3.49 -9.64 -9.62
CA LEU A 53 -2.31 -9.89 -8.83
C LEU A 53 -1.80 -11.31 -9.06
N PRO A 54 -0.47 -11.52 -9.12
CA PRO A 54 0.09 -12.87 -9.14
C PRO A 54 -0.18 -13.57 -7.82
N LYS A 55 -0.20 -14.90 -7.86
CA LYS A 55 -0.36 -15.71 -6.65
C LYS A 55 0.85 -15.54 -5.74
N ALA A 56 0.61 -15.39 -4.45
CA ALA A 56 1.66 -15.22 -3.44
C ALA A 56 1.17 -15.71 -2.08
N ASP A 57 2.08 -15.80 -1.13
CA ASP A 57 1.76 -16.25 0.23
C ASP A 57 1.23 -15.10 1.09
N HIS A 58 1.70 -13.88 0.85
CA HIS A 58 1.34 -12.73 1.66
C HIS A 58 1.40 -11.44 0.83
N LEU A 59 0.44 -10.56 1.06
CA LEU A 59 0.42 -9.20 0.50
C LEU A 59 0.59 -8.18 1.63
N PHE A 60 1.61 -7.34 1.51
CA PHE A 60 1.79 -6.17 2.37
C PHE A 60 1.31 -4.92 1.65
N ILE A 61 0.37 -4.21 2.23
CA ILE A 61 -0.16 -2.96 1.68
C ILE A 61 0.42 -1.80 2.48
N CYS A 62 1.43 -1.16 1.89
CA CYS A 62 2.16 -0.03 2.48
C CYS A 62 1.82 1.29 1.80
N LEU A 63 0.66 1.36 1.17
CA LEU A 63 0.20 2.57 0.50
C LEU A 63 -0.18 3.64 1.52
N GLY A 64 0.19 4.86 1.21
CA GLY A 64 -0.21 6.02 1.98
C GLY A 64 0.04 7.29 1.18
N PHE A 65 -0.89 8.23 1.24
CA PHE A 65 -0.68 9.54 0.67
C PHE A 65 0.21 10.35 1.63
N PRO A 66 1.32 10.95 1.16
CA PRO A 66 2.18 11.75 2.05
C PRO A 66 1.45 13.02 2.47
N VAL A 67 1.11 13.07 3.74
CA VAL A 67 0.42 14.22 4.34
C VAL A 67 1.37 14.89 5.31
N GLU A 68 1.68 16.16 5.09
CA GLU A 68 2.50 16.94 6.00
C GLU A 68 1.70 17.27 7.27
N LEU A 69 2.42 17.59 8.36
CA LEU A 69 1.80 17.83 9.65
C LEU A 69 0.70 18.90 9.62
N LEU A 70 0.91 19.97 8.84
CA LEU A 70 -0.10 21.02 8.66
C LEU A 70 -1.37 20.52 7.99
N ASP A 71 -1.22 19.62 7.04
CA ASP A 71 -2.35 19.02 6.32
C ASP A 71 -3.17 18.08 7.20
N LEU A 72 -2.57 17.52 8.26
CA LEU A 72 -3.29 16.73 9.25
C LEU A 72 -4.27 17.57 10.07
N VAL A 73 -3.97 18.85 10.26
CA VAL A 73 -4.80 19.78 11.03
C VAL A 73 -5.81 20.49 10.12
N ILE A 74 -5.35 21.00 8.96
CA ILE A 74 -6.16 21.76 8.01
C ILE A 74 -6.09 21.06 6.64
N MET A 75 -6.87 20.01 6.47
CA MET A 75 -6.87 19.26 5.23
C MET A 75 -7.80 19.93 4.19
N ARG A 76 -7.23 20.40 3.09
CA ARG A 76 -7.97 20.98 1.98
C ARG A 76 -8.83 19.92 1.27
N ARG A 77 -9.93 20.34 0.64
CA ARG A 77 -10.85 19.42 -0.05
C ARG A 77 -10.15 18.54 -1.11
N SER A 78 -9.25 19.12 -1.90
CA SER A 78 -8.49 18.39 -2.92
C SER A 78 -7.55 17.35 -2.30
N VAL A 79 -6.90 17.71 -1.19
CA VAL A 79 -6.01 16.80 -0.46
C VAL A 79 -6.80 15.67 0.19
N LYS A 80 -7.97 15.96 0.77
CA LYS A 80 -8.87 14.94 1.34
C LYS A 80 -9.28 13.91 0.29
N LYS A 81 -9.62 14.36 -0.91
CA LYS A 81 -10.03 13.47 -2.00
C LYS A 81 -8.89 12.53 -2.42
N LEU A 82 -7.68 13.04 -2.59
CA LEU A 82 -6.51 12.24 -2.93
C LEU A 82 -6.13 11.28 -1.80
N PHE A 83 -6.16 11.75 -0.57
CA PHE A 83 -5.89 10.94 0.62
C PHE A 83 -6.84 9.75 0.69
N TYR A 84 -8.15 9.99 0.56
CA TYR A 84 -9.17 8.95 0.58
C TYR A 84 -8.96 7.94 -0.55
N LYS A 85 -8.65 8.41 -1.75
CA LYS A 85 -8.40 7.56 -2.91
C LYS A 85 -7.25 6.59 -2.67
N VAL A 86 -6.11 7.08 -2.18
CA VAL A 86 -4.91 6.26 -1.94
C VAL A 86 -5.07 5.38 -0.71
N ASP A 87 -5.54 5.94 0.40
CA ASP A 87 -5.60 5.22 1.68
C ASP A 87 -6.83 4.34 1.85
N TYR A 88 -7.84 4.51 1.02
CA TYR A 88 -9.07 3.71 1.08
C TYR A 88 -9.32 2.94 -0.21
N ASP A 89 -9.54 3.63 -1.33
CA ASP A 89 -9.96 2.97 -2.57
C ASP A 89 -8.91 2.00 -3.09
N TYR A 90 -7.65 2.41 -3.14
CA TYR A 90 -6.57 1.54 -3.62
C TYR A 90 -6.33 0.36 -2.71
N VAL A 91 -6.40 0.57 -1.39
CA VAL A 91 -6.24 -0.50 -0.40
C VAL A 91 -7.37 -1.52 -0.51
N CYS A 92 -8.61 -1.05 -0.63
CA CYS A 92 -9.76 -1.94 -0.79
C CYS A 92 -9.68 -2.76 -2.08
N ASN A 93 -9.27 -2.15 -3.18
CA ASN A 93 -9.10 -2.84 -4.46
C ASN A 93 -7.98 -3.86 -4.41
N LEU A 94 -6.85 -3.54 -3.79
CA LEU A 94 -5.75 -4.49 -3.59
C LEU A 94 -6.19 -5.70 -2.78
N ALA A 95 -6.90 -5.47 -1.69
CA ALA A 95 -7.41 -6.56 -0.85
C ALA A 95 -8.39 -7.45 -1.62
N LYS A 96 -9.26 -6.85 -2.42
CA LYS A 96 -10.21 -7.58 -3.26
C LYS A 96 -9.50 -8.42 -4.31
N GLN A 97 -8.52 -7.86 -5.00
CA GLN A 97 -7.73 -8.58 -6.01
C GLN A 97 -6.90 -9.69 -5.38
N ALA A 98 -6.35 -9.46 -4.19
CA ALA A 98 -5.61 -10.47 -3.45
C ALA A 98 -6.50 -11.68 -3.12
N LYS A 99 -7.72 -11.44 -2.68
CA LYS A 99 -8.70 -12.49 -2.42
C LYS A 99 -9.02 -13.29 -3.68
N LEU A 100 -9.23 -12.61 -4.80
CA LEU A 100 -9.49 -13.26 -6.09
C LEU A 100 -8.31 -14.09 -6.58
N SER A 101 -7.08 -13.69 -6.26
CA SER A 101 -5.85 -14.41 -6.62
C SER A 101 -5.48 -15.53 -5.64
N GLY A 102 -6.26 -15.73 -4.59
CA GLY A 102 -6.01 -16.77 -3.59
C GLY A 102 -4.95 -16.43 -2.56
N ILE A 103 -4.63 -15.16 -2.36
CA ILE A 103 -3.70 -14.72 -1.32
C ILE A 103 -4.45 -14.71 0.01
N GLU A 104 -4.00 -15.54 0.95
CA GLU A 104 -4.70 -15.72 2.23
C GLU A 104 -4.29 -14.73 3.31
N ASN A 105 -3.08 -14.19 3.25
CA ASN A 105 -2.53 -13.32 4.29
C ASN A 105 -2.33 -11.92 3.73
N ILE A 106 -2.96 -10.94 4.37
CA ILE A 106 -2.86 -9.53 3.99
C ILE A 106 -2.56 -8.71 5.23
N SER A 107 -1.50 -7.90 5.15
CA SER A 107 -1.16 -6.92 6.18
C SER A 107 -1.29 -5.51 5.62
N VAL A 108 -1.99 -4.67 6.35
CA VAL A 108 -2.23 -3.27 5.95
C VAL A 108 -1.66 -2.34 7.00
N ILE A 109 -0.94 -1.32 6.57
CA ILE A 109 -0.44 -0.30 7.48
C ILE A 109 -1.57 0.63 7.87
N SER A 110 -1.72 0.80 9.19
CA SER A 110 -2.66 1.74 9.76
C SER A 110 -1.90 2.67 10.73
N SER A 111 -2.58 3.60 11.35
CA SER A 111 -1.96 4.49 12.33
C SER A 111 -2.55 4.29 13.72
N VAL A 112 -1.74 4.56 14.74
CA VAL A 112 -2.21 4.56 16.14
C VAL A 112 -3.33 5.60 16.27
N GLY A 113 -4.43 5.22 16.89
CA GLY A 113 -5.61 6.08 17.01
C GLY A 113 -6.55 6.05 15.82
N ALA A 114 -6.31 5.18 14.83
CA ALA A 114 -7.23 5.00 13.71
C ALA A 114 -8.60 4.52 14.21
N HIS A 115 -9.64 5.29 13.93
CA HIS A 115 -10.99 5.00 14.38
C HIS A 115 -12.02 5.66 13.45
N ALA A 116 -13.08 4.92 13.12
CA ALA A 116 -14.11 5.39 12.18
C ALA A 116 -14.85 6.65 12.67
N LYS A 117 -14.90 6.88 13.98
CA LYS A 117 -15.53 8.05 14.60
C LYS A 117 -14.55 9.19 14.94
N SER A 118 -13.30 9.10 14.49
CA SER A 118 -12.30 10.14 14.75
C SER A 118 -12.70 11.46 14.10
N PHE A 119 -12.47 12.57 14.81
CA PHE A 119 -12.63 13.92 14.26
C PHE A 119 -11.52 14.27 13.26
N ASN A 120 -10.36 13.63 13.37
CA ASN A 120 -9.27 13.81 12.41
C ASN A 120 -9.53 12.93 11.19
N PHE A 121 -9.61 13.55 10.01
CA PHE A 121 -9.90 12.83 8.77
C PHE A 121 -8.86 11.75 8.48
N TYR A 122 -7.58 12.00 8.77
CA TYR A 122 -6.51 11.03 8.58
C TYR A 122 -6.76 9.76 9.41
N LEU A 123 -7.00 9.91 10.71
CA LEU A 123 -7.25 8.79 11.61
C LEU A 123 -8.54 8.04 11.23
N LYS A 124 -9.57 8.76 10.84
CA LYS A 124 -10.82 8.19 10.38
C LYS A 124 -10.64 7.34 9.13
N THR A 125 -9.88 7.82 8.15
CA THR A 125 -9.62 7.09 6.91
C THR A 125 -8.77 5.85 7.16
N LYS A 126 -7.80 5.91 8.08
CA LYS A 126 -6.95 4.76 8.43
C LYS A 126 -7.68 3.68 9.22
N ALA A 127 -8.82 4.00 9.80
CA ALA A 127 -9.65 2.99 10.45
C ALA A 127 -10.31 2.08 9.41
#